data_5852260903fe947fe18fe37ce4cfe977
#
_entry.id   5852260903fe947fe18fe37ce4cfe977
#
_cell.length_a   1.000
_cell.length_b   1.000
_cell.length_c   1.000
_cell.angle_alpha   90.00
_cell.angle_beta   90.00
_cell.angle_gamma   90.00
#
_symmetry.space_group_name_H-M   'P 1'
#
loop_
_entity.id
_entity.type
_entity.pdbx_description
1 polymer ?
#
loop_
_entity_poly.entity_id
_entity_poly.type
_entity_poly.pdbx_seq_one_letter_code
_entity_poly.pdbx_strand_id
1 'polypeptide(L)'
;MDMSKVHIWLGINESDDETFEKYFELDYNADVEMDDPEYKACQFCIDIKTEWYDEDMIGVYKIDHLISVEEALEEIPVSKETLLEINTICVRKGIENVNAMFFYTDADLKITDTDKLFNGLVYLGGFKTNI
;
A
#
# COMPACT_ATOMS: atom_id res chain seq x y z
N MET A 1 9.19 -18.44 13.82
CA MET A 1 9.13 -18.43 12.43
C MET A 1 8.34 -17.25 11.90
N ASP A 2 9.02 -16.37 11.34
CA ASP A 2 8.35 -15.17 10.87
C ASP A 2 7.65 -15.40 9.55
N MET A 3 6.37 -15.07 9.53
CA MET A 3 5.55 -15.17 8.35
C MET A 3 5.06 -13.81 7.92
N SER A 4 5.83 -12.77 8.23
CA SER A 4 5.45 -11.43 7.81
C SER A 4 5.28 -11.37 6.31
N LYS A 5 4.23 -10.72 5.89
CA LYS A 5 3.88 -10.54 4.50
C LYS A 5 3.73 -9.06 4.23
N VAL A 6 4.35 -8.59 3.16
CA VAL A 6 4.19 -7.22 2.73
C VAL A 6 3.25 -7.18 1.53
N HIS A 7 2.23 -6.32 1.63
CA HIS A 7 1.29 -6.06 0.55
C HIS A 7 1.75 -4.81 -0.18
N ILE A 8 1.74 -4.82 -1.49
CA ILE A 8 2.34 -3.76 -2.29
C ILE A 8 1.34 -3.19 -3.30
N TRP A 9 1.26 -1.87 -3.35
CA TRP A 9 0.45 -1.13 -4.31
C TRP A 9 1.36 -0.15 -5.05
N LEU A 10 1.19 -0.04 -6.35
CA LEU A 10 2.10 0.71 -7.20
C LEU A 10 1.35 1.29 -8.39
N GLY A 11 1.68 2.51 -8.80
CA GLY A 11 1.05 3.09 -9.96
C GLY A 11 1.29 4.58 -10.11
N ILE A 12 0.37 5.24 -10.80
CA ILE A 12 0.44 6.67 -11.04
C ILE A 12 -0.70 7.36 -10.28
N ASN A 13 -0.34 8.32 -9.45
CA ASN A 13 -1.31 9.14 -8.73
C ASN A 13 -1.00 10.61 -9.05
N GLU A 14 -1.94 11.29 -9.67
CA GLU A 14 -1.77 12.67 -10.11
C GLU A 14 -2.31 13.71 -9.11
N SER A 15 -2.83 13.26 -7.97
CA SER A 15 -3.29 14.19 -6.94
C SER A 15 -2.10 14.87 -6.27
N ASP A 16 -2.36 15.94 -5.52
CA ASP A 16 -1.30 16.57 -4.74
C ASP A 16 -0.94 15.69 -3.53
N ASP A 17 0.17 16.01 -2.88
CA ASP A 17 0.68 15.22 -1.78
C ASP A 17 -0.30 15.19 -0.61
N GLU A 18 -0.96 16.30 -0.32
CA GLU A 18 -1.94 16.38 0.75
C GLU A 18 -3.11 15.43 0.51
N THR A 19 -3.64 15.42 -0.72
CA THR A 19 -4.74 14.54 -1.10
C THR A 19 -4.32 13.07 -1.02
N PHE A 20 -3.11 12.77 -1.49
CA PHE A 20 -2.57 11.41 -1.45
C PHE A 20 -2.44 10.93 0.00
N GLU A 21 -1.93 11.77 0.88
CA GLU A 21 -1.73 11.41 2.29
C GLU A 21 -3.03 11.26 3.07
N LYS A 22 -4.07 12.00 2.70
CA LYS A 22 -5.38 11.89 3.36
C LYS A 22 -5.97 10.48 3.27
N TYR A 23 -5.62 9.75 2.25
CA TYR A 23 -6.08 8.37 2.08
C TYR A 23 -5.70 7.50 3.28
N PHE A 24 -4.56 7.79 3.89
CA PHE A 24 -4.00 7.02 5.00
C PHE A 24 -4.25 7.63 6.37
N GLU A 25 -4.85 8.81 6.43
CA GLU A 25 -4.98 9.57 7.67
C GLU A 25 -5.99 8.93 8.62
N LEU A 26 -5.50 8.53 9.80
CA LEU A 26 -6.35 7.98 10.85
C LEU A 26 -6.99 9.11 11.66
N ASP A 27 -8.23 8.91 12.08
CA ASP A 27 -8.92 9.84 12.95
C ASP A 27 -8.64 9.46 14.40
N TYR A 28 -7.83 10.28 15.07
CA TYR A 28 -7.46 10.05 16.46
C TYR A 28 -8.34 10.85 17.43
N ASN A 29 -9.58 11.06 17.09
CA ASN A 29 -10.50 11.76 17.99
C ASN A 29 -10.65 10.94 19.28
N ALA A 30 -10.14 11.48 20.39
CA ALA A 30 -10.12 10.78 21.67
C ALA A 30 -11.51 10.53 22.24
N ASP A 31 -12.51 11.23 21.79
CA ASP A 31 -13.89 11.10 22.26
C ASP A 31 -14.67 10.02 21.49
N VAL A 32 -14.05 9.41 20.49
CA VAL A 32 -14.71 8.40 19.65
C VAL A 32 -13.89 7.11 19.67
N GLU A 33 -14.51 6.01 20.06
CA GLU A 33 -13.88 4.70 20.04
C GLU A 33 -14.25 3.96 18.76
N MET A 34 -13.48 2.91 18.42
CA MET A 34 -13.68 2.18 17.17
C MET A 34 -15.07 1.56 17.02
N ASP A 35 -15.71 1.21 18.14
CA ASP A 35 -17.06 0.65 18.11
C ASP A 35 -18.16 1.70 18.15
N ASP A 36 -17.78 2.98 18.21
CA ASP A 36 -18.73 4.09 18.20
C ASP A 36 -19.25 4.32 16.79
N PRO A 37 -20.57 4.51 16.60
CA PRO A 37 -21.13 4.82 15.28
C PRO A 37 -20.56 6.08 14.62
N GLU A 38 -19.97 6.98 15.42
CA GLU A 38 -19.35 8.20 14.89
C GLU A 38 -17.91 7.98 14.45
N TYR A 39 -17.32 6.83 14.73
CA TYR A 39 -15.97 6.53 14.31
C TYR A 39 -15.89 6.44 12.79
N LYS A 40 -14.88 7.11 12.24
CA LYS A 40 -14.65 7.10 10.79
C LYS A 40 -13.29 6.50 10.49
N ALA A 41 -13.27 5.32 9.91
CA ALA A 41 -12.03 4.73 9.42
C ALA A 41 -11.52 5.54 8.22
N CYS A 42 -10.21 5.61 8.04
CA CYS A 42 -9.64 6.27 6.86
C CYS A 42 -9.97 5.44 5.62
N GLN A 43 -9.83 6.05 4.44
CA GLN A 43 -10.18 5.36 3.19
C GLN A 43 -9.33 4.10 2.98
N PHE A 44 -8.05 4.11 3.36
CA PHE A 44 -7.21 2.93 3.28
C PHE A 44 -7.80 1.79 4.12
N CYS A 45 -8.21 2.10 5.35
CA CYS A 45 -8.82 1.10 6.22
C CYS A 45 -10.10 0.52 5.59
N ILE A 46 -10.95 1.38 5.04
CA ILE A 46 -12.17 0.94 4.38
C ILE A 46 -11.85 0.02 3.20
N ASP A 47 -10.86 0.39 2.41
CA ASP A 47 -10.48 -0.37 1.22
C ASP A 47 -9.90 -1.74 1.55
N ILE A 48 -9.16 -1.86 2.66
CA ILE A 48 -8.64 -3.15 3.10
C ILE A 48 -9.56 -3.87 4.08
N LYS A 49 -10.75 -3.30 4.32
CA LYS A 49 -11.81 -3.90 5.15
C LYS A 49 -11.42 -4.09 6.60
N THR A 50 -10.78 -3.09 7.18
CA THR A 50 -10.41 -3.07 8.58
C THR A 50 -10.80 -1.73 9.21
N GLU A 51 -10.82 -1.66 10.53
CA GLU A 51 -11.15 -0.44 11.25
C GLU A 51 -9.92 0.42 11.54
N TRP A 52 -8.73 -0.20 11.51
CA TRP A 52 -7.49 0.47 11.88
C TRP A 52 -6.32 -0.25 11.23
N TYR A 53 -5.24 0.47 10.97
CA TYR A 53 -4.01 -0.14 10.50
C TYR A 53 -2.83 0.40 11.32
N ASP A 54 -1.73 -0.37 11.34
CA ASP A 54 -0.54 -0.03 12.12
C ASP A 54 0.35 0.91 11.29
N GLU A 55 0.38 2.18 11.66
CA GLU A 55 1.16 3.19 10.96
C GLU A 55 2.67 2.91 10.97
N ASP A 56 3.14 2.10 11.92
CA ASP A 56 4.55 1.74 11.96
C ASP A 56 4.92 0.70 10.89
N MET A 57 3.91 0.07 10.29
CA MET A 57 4.11 -1.01 9.33
C MET A 57 3.83 -0.59 7.88
N ILE A 58 3.51 0.67 7.64
CA ILE A 58 3.22 1.17 6.30
C ILE A 58 4.36 2.06 5.79
N GLY A 59 4.69 1.90 4.51
CA GLY A 59 5.59 2.81 3.82
C GLY A 59 4.84 3.45 2.66
N VAL A 60 4.89 4.77 2.56
CA VAL A 60 4.17 5.54 1.55
C VAL A 60 5.15 6.43 0.82
N TYR A 61 5.14 6.35 -0.52
CA TYR A 61 6.06 7.10 -1.38
C TYR A 61 5.31 7.71 -2.53
N LYS A 62 5.52 9.01 -2.74
CA LYS A 62 5.00 9.71 -3.90
C LYS A 62 6.00 10.77 -4.31
N ILE A 63 6.28 10.85 -5.62
CA ILE A 63 7.21 11.81 -6.16
C ILE A 63 6.52 12.58 -7.29
N ASP A 64 7.17 13.64 -7.76
CA ASP A 64 6.60 14.58 -8.73
C ASP A 64 6.90 14.24 -10.19
N HIS A 65 7.53 13.10 -10.43
CA HIS A 65 7.85 12.66 -11.78
C HIS A 65 7.79 11.14 -11.87
N LEU A 66 7.71 10.61 -13.08
CA LEU A 66 7.66 9.17 -13.27
C LEU A 66 9.06 8.57 -13.19
N ILE A 67 9.13 7.42 -12.50
CA ILE A 67 10.35 6.62 -12.44
C ILE A 67 10.01 5.19 -12.87
N SER A 68 11.04 4.41 -13.20
CA SER A 68 10.80 3.00 -13.55
C SER A 68 10.33 2.21 -12.35
N VAL A 69 9.62 1.12 -12.62
CA VAL A 69 9.19 0.20 -11.57
C VAL A 69 10.40 -0.32 -10.79
N GLU A 70 11.49 -0.65 -11.46
CA GLU A 70 12.70 -1.14 -10.79
C GLU A 70 13.23 -0.16 -9.75
N GLU A 71 13.27 1.12 -10.10
CA GLU A 71 13.73 2.15 -9.17
C GLU A 71 12.77 2.29 -7.98
N ALA A 72 11.47 2.26 -8.23
CA ALA A 72 10.47 2.35 -7.17
C ALA A 72 10.58 1.17 -6.21
N LEU A 73 10.83 -0.04 -6.71
CA LEU A 73 10.90 -1.24 -5.90
C LEU A 73 12.08 -1.28 -4.95
N GLU A 74 13.11 -0.47 -5.17
CA GLU A 74 14.29 -0.41 -4.30
C GLU A 74 13.94 -0.04 -2.86
N GLU A 75 12.81 0.63 -2.65
CA GLU A 75 12.36 1.07 -1.33
C GLU A 75 11.62 -0.03 -0.55
N ILE A 76 11.34 -1.16 -1.17
CA ILE A 76 10.55 -2.22 -0.53
C ILE A 76 11.45 -3.22 0.17
N PRO A 77 11.14 -3.60 1.43
CA PRO A 77 11.99 -4.49 2.22
C PRO A 77 11.78 -5.97 1.86
N VAL A 78 12.15 -6.35 0.66
CA VAL A 78 12.04 -7.74 0.20
C VAL A 78 13.34 -8.18 -0.47
N SER A 79 13.50 -9.49 -0.66
CA SER A 79 14.69 -10.04 -1.29
C SER A 79 14.73 -9.71 -2.80
N LYS A 80 15.90 -9.88 -3.41
CA LYS A 80 16.06 -9.66 -4.84
C LYS A 80 15.18 -10.61 -5.66
N GLU A 81 15.01 -11.83 -5.20
CA GLU A 81 14.15 -12.80 -5.87
C GLU A 81 12.70 -12.32 -5.88
N THR A 82 12.24 -11.78 -4.77
CA THR A 82 10.90 -11.22 -4.67
C THR A 82 10.76 -9.98 -5.55
N LEU A 83 11.79 -9.12 -5.62
CA LEU A 83 11.76 -7.96 -6.51
C LEU A 83 11.60 -8.36 -7.97
N LEU A 84 12.27 -9.43 -8.39
CA LEU A 84 12.13 -9.94 -9.76
C LEU A 84 10.70 -10.46 -10.00
N GLU A 85 10.13 -11.14 -9.03
CA GLU A 85 8.75 -11.60 -9.11
C GLU A 85 7.77 -10.44 -9.24
N ILE A 86 7.94 -9.40 -8.44
CA ILE A 86 7.10 -8.21 -8.48
C ILE A 86 7.24 -7.52 -9.83
N ASN A 87 8.46 -7.39 -10.32
CA ASN A 87 8.71 -6.77 -11.63
C ASN A 87 8.00 -7.55 -12.75
N THR A 88 8.01 -8.88 -12.67
CA THR A 88 7.31 -9.72 -13.63
C THR A 88 5.80 -9.46 -13.60
N ILE A 89 5.24 -9.29 -12.40
CA ILE A 89 3.82 -8.98 -12.24
C ILE A 89 3.51 -7.62 -12.88
N CYS A 90 4.37 -6.63 -12.67
CA CYS A 90 4.18 -5.31 -13.26
C CYS A 90 4.19 -5.37 -14.78
N VAL A 91 5.11 -6.13 -15.35
CA VAL A 91 5.18 -6.31 -16.81
C VAL A 91 3.87 -6.91 -17.34
N ARG A 92 3.35 -7.93 -16.67
CA ARG A 92 2.07 -8.55 -17.06
C ARG A 92 0.91 -7.57 -17.00
N LYS A 93 0.94 -6.66 -16.04
CA LYS A 93 -0.14 -5.68 -15.85
C LYS A 93 0.06 -4.42 -16.68
N GLY A 94 1.15 -4.33 -17.43
CA GLY A 94 1.43 -3.17 -18.25
C GLY A 94 1.91 -1.95 -17.48
N ILE A 95 2.48 -2.15 -16.30
CA ILE A 95 2.99 -1.06 -15.46
C ILE A 95 4.47 -0.88 -15.73
N GLU A 96 4.84 0.23 -16.36
CA GLU A 96 6.24 0.51 -16.72
C GLU A 96 6.86 1.63 -15.91
N ASN A 97 6.11 2.71 -15.71
CA ASN A 97 6.57 3.88 -14.98
C ASN A 97 5.53 4.26 -13.94
N VAL A 98 6.00 4.73 -12.80
CA VAL A 98 5.14 5.04 -11.67
C VAL A 98 5.65 6.28 -10.95
N ASN A 99 4.79 6.92 -10.16
CA ASN A 99 5.21 8.02 -9.30
C ASN A 99 4.75 7.82 -7.87
N ALA A 100 4.04 6.75 -7.58
CA ALA A 100 3.50 6.51 -6.24
C ALA A 100 3.52 5.03 -5.92
N MET A 101 3.74 4.75 -4.65
CA MET A 101 3.80 3.39 -4.13
C MET A 101 3.47 3.42 -2.65
N PHE A 102 2.81 2.39 -2.17
CA PHE A 102 2.78 2.15 -0.74
C PHE A 102 2.79 0.65 -0.49
N PHE A 103 3.28 0.29 0.69
CA PHE A 103 3.29 -1.10 1.11
C PHE A 103 2.91 -1.18 2.59
N TYR A 104 2.31 -2.29 2.96
CA TYR A 104 1.86 -2.52 4.32
C TYR A 104 2.23 -3.94 4.73
N THR A 105 2.93 -4.05 5.85
CA THR A 105 3.38 -5.34 6.37
C THR A 105 2.39 -5.87 7.39
N ASP A 106 1.71 -6.96 7.03
CA ASP A 106 0.74 -7.62 7.91
C ASP A 106 0.52 -9.05 7.40
N ALA A 107 0.95 -10.02 8.18
CA ALA A 107 0.86 -11.43 7.79
C ALA A 107 -0.58 -11.93 7.73
N ASP A 108 -1.47 -11.32 8.47
CA ASP A 108 -2.87 -11.76 8.58
C ASP A 108 -3.82 -11.06 7.61
N LEU A 109 -3.37 -9.96 7.00
CA LEU A 109 -4.22 -9.21 6.08
C LEU A 109 -4.44 -9.98 4.78
N LYS A 110 -5.69 -9.99 4.32
CA LYS A 110 -6.06 -10.59 3.04
C LYS A 110 -6.80 -9.56 2.21
N ILE A 111 -6.27 -9.27 1.04
CA ILE A 111 -6.91 -8.38 0.09
C ILE A 111 -7.76 -9.24 -0.84
N THR A 112 -9.06 -9.09 -0.77
CA THR A 112 -10.00 -9.90 -1.56
C THR A 112 -10.42 -9.24 -2.86
N ASP A 113 -10.42 -7.92 -2.91
CA ASP A 113 -10.83 -7.16 -4.11
C ASP A 113 -9.58 -6.71 -4.87
N THR A 114 -9.00 -7.64 -5.62
CA THR A 114 -7.72 -7.40 -6.30
C THR A 114 -7.84 -6.58 -7.59
N ASP A 115 -9.05 -6.38 -8.09
CA ASP A 115 -9.28 -5.59 -9.31
C ASP A 115 -9.53 -4.12 -9.04
N LYS A 116 -9.68 -3.77 -7.77
CA LYS A 116 -9.95 -2.41 -7.34
C LYS A 116 -8.65 -1.60 -7.27
N LEU A 117 -8.75 -0.30 -7.57
CA LEU A 117 -7.63 0.61 -7.34
C LEU A 117 -7.68 1.14 -5.91
N PHE A 118 -6.51 1.23 -5.29
CA PHE A 118 -6.35 1.74 -3.93
C PHE A 118 -5.59 3.05 -4.00
N ASN A 119 -6.27 4.16 -3.74
CA ASN A 119 -5.70 5.49 -3.91
C ASN A 119 -5.15 5.69 -5.34
N GLY A 120 -5.83 5.08 -6.31
CA GLY A 120 -5.42 5.12 -7.71
C GLY A 120 -4.33 4.14 -8.10
N LEU A 121 -3.84 3.33 -7.15
CA LEU A 121 -2.75 2.39 -7.39
C LEU A 121 -3.23 0.96 -7.52
N VAL A 122 -2.46 0.15 -8.22
CA VAL A 122 -2.76 -1.26 -8.47
C VAL A 122 -2.18 -2.13 -7.37
N TYR A 123 -2.99 -3.03 -6.82
CA TYR A 123 -2.52 -4.00 -5.85
C TYR A 123 -1.73 -5.11 -6.56
N LEU A 124 -0.49 -5.32 -6.15
CA LEU A 124 0.38 -6.31 -6.78
C LEU A 124 0.37 -7.67 -6.10
N GLY A 125 -0.02 -7.72 -4.84
CA GLY A 125 -0.05 -8.97 -4.10
C GLY A 125 0.62 -8.86 -2.74
N GLY A 126 0.63 -9.96 -2.01
CA GLY A 126 1.33 -10.08 -0.74
C GLY A 126 2.58 -10.94 -0.94
N PHE A 127 3.70 -10.49 -0.40
CA PHE A 127 4.99 -11.15 -0.58
C PHE A 127 5.69 -11.33 0.76
N LYS A 128 6.52 -12.34 0.85
CA LYS A 128 7.28 -12.60 2.06
C LYS A 128 8.31 -11.49 2.26
N THR A 129 8.36 -10.92 3.46
CA THR A 129 9.35 -9.87 3.76
C THR A 129 10.72 -10.45 4.00
N ASN A 130 11.73 -9.58 3.89
CA ASN A 130 13.11 -9.91 4.17
C ASN A 130 13.52 -9.53 5.61
N ILE A 131 12.54 -9.20 6.40
CA ILE A 131 12.75 -8.76 7.79
C ILE A 131 12.62 -9.94 8.74
#